data_67d0d30f7329bc88c4f23e5f4d51874f
#
_entry.id   67d0d30f7329bc88c4f23e5f4d51874f
#
_cell.length_a   1.000
_cell.length_b   1.000
_cell.length_c   1.000
_cell.angle_alpha   90.00
_cell.angle_beta   90.00
_cell.angle_gamma   90.00
#
_symmetry.space_group_name_H-M   'P 1'
#
loop_
_entity.id
_entity.type
_entity.pdbx_description
1 polymer ?
#
loop_
_entity_poly.entity_id
_entity_poly.type
_entity_poly.pdbx_seq_one_letter_code
_entity_poly.pdbx_strand_id
1 'polypeptide(L)'
;MNKNEKKTIGEYGIYDASVLGVPKMLVLGLQHTFAMFGATVLVPLLTGLDVATTLLMAGLGTLLFHFITGRKVPAFLGSSFAFLGGYAAVVGLKPEGSDINMLPYACLGVAVAGLLYLVVAALFAIFDIKKIMKFFPPVVTGPIIVAIGLSLAGSAVSNCQTNWVIALIALGAVIVFNIWGRGMAKILPILLGVLVAIAIAVILAITTGSHVWVDGNEYVAMFGNPNFLLVSIDKWVNFKNAAWIGLPIHGNEIVFGNVPDAKLAVSAIIAVVPIAIATMMEHIGDIS
;
A
#
# COMPACT_ATOMS: atom_id res chain seq x y z
N MET A 1 -10.22 -40.03 5.91
CA MET A 1 -8.93 -39.34 5.75
C MET A 1 -8.12 -39.55 7.03
N ASN A 2 -6.97 -40.18 6.90
CA ASN A 2 -6.17 -40.68 8.02
C ASN A 2 -5.46 -39.49 8.72
N LYS A 3 -5.68 -39.32 10.03
CA LYS A 3 -5.20 -38.20 10.85
C LYS A 3 -3.70 -38.20 11.17
N ASN A 4 -2.93 -39.11 10.63
CA ASN A 4 -1.55 -39.39 11.07
C ASN A 4 -0.44 -39.16 10.03
N GLU A 5 -0.70 -38.53 8.90
CA GLU A 5 0.39 -38.06 8.07
C GLU A 5 0.92 -36.72 8.62
N LYS A 6 2.04 -36.78 9.33
CA LYS A 6 2.91 -35.61 9.56
C LYS A 6 3.40 -35.13 8.20
N LYS A 7 2.58 -34.31 7.53
CA LYS A 7 3.01 -33.63 6.30
C LYS A 7 4.20 -32.75 6.65
N THR A 8 5.32 -33.03 6.05
CA THR A 8 6.55 -32.23 6.18
C THR A 8 6.24 -30.81 5.68
N ILE A 9 6.38 -29.86 6.60
CA ILE A 9 6.19 -28.43 6.30
C ILE A 9 7.21 -28.05 5.24
N GLY A 10 6.77 -27.79 4.00
CA GLY A 10 7.65 -27.34 2.92
C GLY A 10 7.37 -27.94 1.54
N GLU A 11 6.68 -29.09 1.44
CA GLU A 11 6.38 -29.71 0.13
C GLU A 11 4.97 -29.40 -0.40
N TYR A 12 4.05 -29.02 0.49
CA TYR A 12 2.67 -28.69 0.11
C TYR A 12 2.20 -27.42 0.84
N GLY A 13 1.36 -26.62 0.19
CA GLY A 13 0.73 -25.44 0.80
C GLY A 13 -0.09 -25.84 2.04
N ILE A 14 0.00 -25.04 3.10
CA ILE A 14 -0.78 -25.24 4.33
C ILE A 14 -2.11 -24.52 4.14
N TYR A 15 -3.18 -25.28 3.95
CA TYR A 15 -4.54 -24.75 3.77
C TYR A 15 -5.27 -24.52 5.07
N ASP A 16 -4.80 -25.11 6.18
CA ASP A 16 -5.36 -24.91 7.52
C ASP A 16 -4.24 -24.52 8.48
N ALA A 17 -4.23 -23.23 8.85
CA ALA A 17 -3.22 -22.68 9.74
C ALA A 17 -3.26 -23.26 11.17
N SER A 18 -4.36 -23.87 11.58
CA SER A 18 -4.50 -24.48 12.93
C SER A 18 -3.51 -25.63 13.14
N VAL A 19 -3.06 -26.27 12.05
CA VAL A 19 -2.05 -27.33 12.07
C VAL A 19 -0.69 -26.85 12.61
N LEU A 20 -0.40 -25.55 12.50
CA LEU A 20 0.89 -24.96 12.91
C LEU A 20 1.00 -24.72 14.41
N GLY A 21 -0.13 -24.72 15.13
CA GLY A 21 -0.20 -24.31 16.53
C GLY A 21 -0.14 -22.79 16.73
N VAL A 22 -0.69 -22.34 17.87
CA VAL A 22 -0.87 -20.91 18.16
C VAL A 22 0.42 -20.07 18.07
N PRO A 23 1.59 -20.49 18.62
CA PRO A 23 2.79 -19.67 18.57
C PRO A 23 3.27 -19.40 17.13
N LYS A 24 3.26 -20.41 16.26
CA LYS A 24 3.67 -20.24 14.84
C LYS A 24 2.68 -19.39 14.07
N MET A 25 1.37 -19.56 14.34
CA MET A 25 0.34 -18.70 13.72
C MET A 25 0.52 -17.23 14.09
N LEU A 26 0.83 -16.92 15.35
CA LEU A 26 1.07 -15.54 15.79
C LEU A 26 2.31 -14.95 15.13
N VAL A 27 3.40 -15.69 15.01
CA VAL A 27 4.62 -15.24 14.32
C VAL A 27 4.35 -14.99 12.85
N LEU A 28 3.62 -15.87 12.17
CA LEU A 28 3.25 -15.70 10.76
C LEU A 28 2.28 -14.54 10.56
N GLY A 29 1.32 -14.35 11.47
CA GLY A 29 0.42 -13.20 11.45
C GLY A 29 1.16 -11.87 11.62
N LEU A 30 2.08 -11.80 12.57
CA LEU A 30 2.94 -10.63 12.77
C LEU A 30 3.81 -10.35 11.54
N GLN A 31 4.40 -11.39 10.96
CA GLN A 31 5.15 -11.30 9.71
C GLN A 31 4.29 -10.74 8.57
N HIS A 32 3.07 -11.22 8.41
CA HIS A 32 2.15 -10.75 7.38
C HIS A 32 1.79 -9.26 7.57
N THR A 33 1.59 -8.83 8.81
CA THR A 33 1.39 -7.41 9.15
C THR A 33 2.55 -6.55 8.65
N PHE A 34 3.79 -6.97 8.88
CA PHE A 34 4.97 -6.25 8.39
C PHE A 34 5.12 -6.30 6.87
N ALA A 35 4.77 -7.40 6.22
CA ALA A 35 4.82 -7.53 4.77
C ALA A 35 3.85 -6.54 4.08
N MET A 36 2.66 -6.35 4.64
CA MET A 36 1.63 -5.44 4.11
C MET A 36 1.81 -3.98 4.54
N PHE A 37 2.64 -3.71 5.55
CA PHE A 37 2.84 -2.38 6.10
C PHE A 37 3.26 -1.36 5.04
N GLY A 38 4.20 -1.73 4.16
CA GLY A 38 4.75 -0.82 3.15
C GLY A 38 3.67 -0.21 2.26
N ALA A 39 2.84 -1.03 1.61
CA ALA A 39 1.78 -0.55 0.72
C ALA A 39 0.68 0.19 1.49
N THR A 40 0.26 -0.34 2.64
CA THR A 40 -0.86 0.20 3.42
C THR A 40 -0.56 1.57 4.02
N VAL A 41 0.71 1.87 4.32
CA VAL A 41 1.15 3.18 4.84
C VAL A 41 1.57 4.12 3.71
N LEU A 42 2.25 3.61 2.68
CA LEU A 42 2.80 4.47 1.63
C LEU A 42 1.70 5.09 0.74
N VAL A 43 0.66 4.33 0.42
CA VAL A 43 -0.44 4.85 -0.41
C VAL A 43 -1.13 6.07 0.24
N PRO A 44 -1.59 6.04 1.51
CA PRO A 44 -2.16 7.23 2.14
C PRO A 44 -1.17 8.39 2.23
N LEU A 45 0.11 8.15 2.50
CA LEU A 45 1.14 9.21 2.51
C LEU A 45 1.28 9.90 1.15
N LEU A 46 1.20 9.14 0.04
CA LEU A 46 1.31 9.68 -1.32
C LEU A 46 0.03 10.37 -1.80
N THR A 47 -1.13 9.93 -1.32
CA THR A 47 -2.43 10.51 -1.69
C THR A 47 -2.85 11.68 -0.81
N GLY A 48 -2.23 11.85 0.36
CA GLY A 48 -2.61 12.84 1.37
C GLY A 48 -3.76 12.39 2.29
N LEU A 49 -4.17 11.12 2.21
CA LEU A 49 -5.11 10.53 3.15
C LEU A 49 -4.48 10.33 4.53
N ASP A 50 -5.29 10.37 5.57
CA ASP A 50 -4.82 10.06 6.93
C ASP A 50 -4.45 8.58 7.05
N VAL A 51 -3.19 8.34 7.46
CA VAL A 51 -2.63 6.99 7.57
C VAL A 51 -3.36 6.15 8.62
N ALA A 52 -3.69 6.76 9.77
CA ALA A 52 -4.31 6.05 10.87
C ALA A 52 -5.74 5.63 10.54
N THR A 53 -6.52 6.51 9.90
CA THR A 53 -7.86 6.21 9.38
C THR A 53 -7.79 5.11 8.32
N THR A 54 -6.83 5.19 7.41
CA THR A 54 -6.65 4.18 6.34
C THR A 54 -6.31 2.81 6.92
N LEU A 55 -5.41 2.74 7.91
CA LEU A 55 -5.07 1.49 8.60
C LEU A 55 -6.27 0.89 9.33
N LEU A 56 -7.05 1.72 10.04
CA LEU A 56 -8.27 1.28 10.72
C LEU A 56 -9.26 0.68 9.72
N MET A 57 -9.51 1.38 8.60
CA MET A 57 -10.47 0.93 7.58
C MET A 57 -9.99 -0.32 6.85
N ALA A 58 -8.69 -0.45 6.58
CA ALA A 58 -8.09 -1.68 6.03
C ALA A 58 -8.28 -2.87 6.99
N GLY A 59 -8.06 -2.65 8.29
CA GLY A 59 -8.30 -3.66 9.32
C GLY A 59 -9.76 -4.09 9.41
N LEU A 60 -10.69 -3.13 9.51
CA LEU A 60 -12.13 -3.40 9.55
C LEU A 60 -12.63 -4.06 8.26
N GLY A 61 -12.17 -3.60 7.10
CA GLY A 61 -12.49 -4.20 5.79
C GLY A 61 -12.00 -5.64 5.70
N THR A 62 -10.79 -5.93 6.17
CA THR A 62 -10.24 -7.29 6.24
C THR A 62 -11.05 -8.19 7.15
N LEU A 63 -11.43 -7.72 8.34
CA LEU A 63 -12.27 -8.48 9.27
C LEU A 63 -13.66 -8.78 8.67
N LEU A 64 -14.28 -7.79 8.04
CA LEU A 64 -15.54 -7.95 7.34
C LEU A 64 -15.43 -8.98 6.20
N PHE A 65 -14.37 -8.91 5.41
CA PHE A 65 -14.10 -9.87 4.35
C PHE A 65 -13.96 -11.30 4.88
N HIS A 66 -13.20 -11.50 5.97
CA HIS A 66 -13.08 -12.81 6.60
C HIS A 66 -14.39 -13.31 7.17
N PHE A 67 -15.23 -12.43 7.70
CA PHE A 67 -16.56 -12.80 8.18
C PHE A 67 -17.46 -13.27 7.02
N ILE A 68 -17.51 -12.51 5.92
CA ILE A 68 -18.34 -12.83 4.73
C ILE A 68 -17.86 -14.12 4.05
N THR A 69 -16.54 -14.30 3.92
CA THR A 69 -15.94 -15.49 3.26
C THR A 69 -15.90 -16.73 4.17
N GLY A 70 -16.37 -16.63 5.41
CA GLY A 70 -16.33 -17.71 6.39
C GLY A 70 -14.91 -18.19 6.69
N ARG A 71 -13.92 -17.30 6.62
CA ARG A 71 -12.48 -17.55 6.83
C ARG A 71 -11.88 -18.56 5.84
N LYS A 72 -12.49 -18.74 4.68
CA LYS A 72 -12.00 -19.68 3.65
C LYS A 72 -10.92 -19.08 2.76
N VAL A 73 -10.84 -17.75 2.66
CA VAL A 73 -9.87 -17.04 1.82
C VAL A 73 -8.91 -16.27 2.72
N PRO A 74 -7.64 -16.67 2.81
CA PRO A 74 -6.63 -15.99 3.62
C PRO A 74 -6.08 -14.77 2.86
N ALA A 75 -6.83 -13.68 2.83
CA ALA A 75 -6.41 -12.44 2.18
C ALA A 75 -6.47 -11.26 3.17
N PHE A 76 -5.53 -10.35 3.04
CA PHE A 76 -5.53 -9.04 3.69
C PHE A 76 -5.99 -8.00 2.67
N LEU A 77 -6.91 -7.13 3.05
CA LEU A 77 -7.38 -6.03 2.22
C LEU A 77 -6.68 -4.74 2.65
N GLY A 78 -5.72 -4.31 1.87
CA GLY A 78 -4.96 -3.08 2.09
C GLY A 78 -5.15 -2.07 0.96
N SER A 79 -4.38 -1.00 1.02
CA SER A 79 -4.34 0.02 -0.02
C SER A 79 -3.69 -0.52 -1.30
N SER A 80 -4.23 -0.15 -2.46
CA SER A 80 -3.68 -0.55 -3.76
C SER A 80 -2.97 0.62 -4.45
N PHE A 81 -1.74 0.39 -4.91
CA PHE A 81 -0.97 1.35 -5.71
C PHE A 81 -1.65 1.69 -7.04
N ALA A 82 -2.46 0.81 -7.59
CA ALA A 82 -3.16 1.05 -8.85
C ALA A 82 -4.07 2.29 -8.79
N PHE A 83 -4.65 2.60 -7.62
CA PHE A 83 -5.52 3.75 -7.46
C PHE A 83 -4.78 5.09 -7.31
N LEU A 84 -3.46 5.12 -7.14
CA LEU A 84 -2.70 6.38 -7.02
C LEU A 84 -2.92 7.30 -8.23
N GLY A 85 -2.95 6.73 -9.44
CA GLY A 85 -3.27 7.48 -10.65
C GLY A 85 -4.68 8.07 -10.63
N GLY A 86 -5.64 7.35 -10.04
CA GLY A 86 -7.01 7.82 -9.86
C GLY A 86 -7.12 8.99 -8.88
N TYR A 87 -6.44 8.88 -7.74
CA TYR A 87 -6.36 10.00 -6.78
C TYR A 87 -5.74 11.23 -7.42
N ALA A 88 -4.62 11.08 -8.14
CA ALA A 88 -3.97 12.19 -8.83
C ALA A 88 -4.88 12.81 -9.91
N ALA A 89 -5.58 11.99 -10.69
CA ALA A 89 -6.52 12.46 -11.69
C ALA A 89 -7.68 13.27 -11.07
N VAL A 90 -8.25 12.80 -9.96
CA VAL A 90 -9.32 13.51 -9.25
C VAL A 90 -8.83 14.82 -8.63
N VAL A 91 -7.64 14.82 -8.03
CA VAL A 91 -7.02 16.06 -7.51
C VAL A 91 -6.80 17.06 -8.64
N GLY A 92 -6.42 16.61 -9.83
CA GLY A 92 -6.28 17.45 -11.04
C GLY A 92 -7.60 18.04 -11.56
N LEU A 93 -8.78 17.53 -11.14
CA LEU A 93 -10.09 18.11 -11.48
C LEU A 93 -10.47 19.31 -10.61
N LYS A 94 -9.64 19.67 -9.63
CA LYS A 94 -9.89 20.81 -8.74
C LYS A 94 -10.04 22.09 -9.55
N PRO A 95 -11.15 22.84 -9.41
CA PRO A 95 -11.33 24.10 -10.08
C PRO A 95 -10.28 25.13 -9.62
N GLU A 96 -9.74 25.89 -10.56
CA GLU A 96 -8.78 26.96 -10.27
C GLU A 96 -9.37 27.97 -9.26
N GLY A 97 -8.59 28.30 -8.22
CA GLY A 97 -8.99 29.26 -7.18
C GLY A 97 -9.99 28.72 -6.16
N SER A 98 -10.35 27.44 -6.18
CA SER A 98 -11.22 26.83 -5.18
C SER A 98 -10.43 26.18 -4.04
N ASP A 99 -10.96 26.26 -2.81
CA ASP A 99 -10.39 25.54 -1.64
C ASP A 99 -11.04 24.18 -1.38
N ILE A 100 -11.69 23.61 -2.41
CA ILE A 100 -12.38 22.32 -2.30
C ILE A 100 -11.35 21.21 -2.00
N ASN A 101 -11.61 20.43 -0.96
CA ASN A 101 -10.86 19.19 -0.72
C ASN A 101 -11.34 18.10 -1.69
N MET A 102 -10.45 17.64 -2.56
CA MET A 102 -10.78 16.62 -3.58
C MET A 102 -10.66 15.19 -3.06
N LEU A 103 -10.09 14.95 -1.88
CA LEU A 103 -9.92 13.59 -1.34
C LEU A 103 -11.25 12.86 -1.09
N PRO A 104 -12.31 13.48 -0.53
CA PRO A 104 -13.62 12.84 -0.40
C PRO A 104 -14.22 12.42 -1.74
N TYR A 105 -14.02 13.20 -2.81
CA TYR A 105 -14.46 12.85 -4.17
C TYR A 105 -13.70 11.65 -4.72
N ALA A 106 -12.38 11.59 -4.50
CA ALA A 106 -11.57 10.43 -4.87
C ALA A 106 -12.00 9.17 -4.11
N CYS A 107 -12.24 9.28 -2.80
CA CYS A 107 -12.77 8.19 -1.98
C CYS A 107 -14.15 7.71 -2.47
N LEU A 108 -15.04 8.62 -2.88
CA LEU A 108 -16.30 8.27 -3.51
C LEU A 108 -16.08 7.48 -4.80
N GLY A 109 -15.17 7.93 -5.66
CA GLY A 109 -14.79 7.23 -6.89
C GLY A 109 -14.31 5.80 -6.60
N VAL A 110 -13.45 5.61 -5.60
CA VAL A 110 -12.97 4.28 -5.16
C VAL A 110 -14.11 3.42 -4.59
N ALA A 111 -15.02 4.01 -3.82
CA ALA A 111 -16.18 3.27 -3.29
C ALA A 111 -17.09 2.76 -4.42
N VAL A 112 -17.36 3.59 -5.43
CA VAL A 112 -18.14 3.20 -6.62
C VAL A 112 -17.38 2.18 -7.45
N ALA A 113 -16.06 2.31 -7.59
CA ALA A 113 -15.20 1.31 -8.21
C ALA A 113 -15.31 -0.06 -7.50
N GLY A 114 -15.43 -0.06 -6.17
CA GLY A 114 -15.70 -1.26 -5.38
C GLY A 114 -17.02 -1.95 -5.74
N LEU A 115 -18.06 -1.19 -6.11
CA LEU A 115 -19.33 -1.77 -6.56
C LEU A 115 -19.20 -2.52 -7.90
N LEU A 116 -18.25 -2.15 -8.74
CA LEU A 116 -17.98 -2.87 -9.98
C LEU A 116 -17.52 -4.31 -9.72
N TYR A 117 -16.83 -4.57 -8.61
CA TYR A 117 -16.49 -5.93 -8.19
C TYR A 117 -17.71 -6.80 -7.92
N LEU A 118 -18.83 -6.22 -7.42
CA LEU A 118 -20.08 -6.96 -7.26
C LEU A 118 -20.68 -7.36 -8.61
N VAL A 119 -20.57 -6.49 -9.62
CA VAL A 119 -21.03 -6.81 -10.98
C VAL A 119 -20.21 -7.96 -11.55
N VAL A 120 -18.89 -7.92 -11.40
CA VAL A 120 -18.00 -8.99 -11.87
C VAL A 120 -18.25 -10.28 -11.09
N ALA A 121 -18.46 -10.21 -9.77
CA ALA A 121 -18.82 -11.37 -8.96
C ALA A 121 -20.15 -12.00 -9.41
N ALA A 122 -21.14 -11.20 -9.75
CA ALA A 122 -22.42 -11.67 -10.31
C ALA A 122 -22.19 -12.36 -11.67
N LEU A 123 -21.34 -11.80 -12.54
CA LEU A 123 -20.97 -12.45 -13.80
C LEU A 123 -20.30 -13.82 -13.58
N PHE A 124 -19.40 -13.93 -12.61
CA PHE A 124 -18.77 -15.22 -12.23
C PHE A 124 -19.80 -16.22 -11.65
N ALA A 125 -20.84 -15.75 -10.99
CA ALA A 125 -21.91 -16.61 -10.48
C ALA A 125 -22.85 -17.14 -11.59
N ILE A 126 -23.03 -16.37 -12.67
CA ILE A 126 -23.95 -16.71 -13.78
C ILE A 126 -23.23 -17.48 -14.89
N PHE A 127 -21.99 -17.10 -15.20
CA PHE A 127 -21.21 -17.66 -16.29
C PHE A 127 -20.10 -18.58 -15.76
N ASP A 128 -19.75 -19.59 -16.57
CA ASP A 128 -18.62 -20.46 -16.27
C ASP A 128 -17.31 -19.66 -16.20
N ILE A 129 -16.54 -19.88 -15.12
CA ILE A 129 -15.22 -19.26 -14.87
C ILE A 129 -14.33 -19.35 -16.11
N LYS A 130 -14.32 -20.51 -16.79
CA LYS A 130 -13.52 -20.73 -18.01
C LYS A 130 -13.88 -19.76 -19.15
N LYS A 131 -15.13 -19.32 -19.24
CA LYS A 131 -15.55 -18.36 -20.26
C LYS A 131 -15.10 -16.94 -19.93
N ILE A 132 -15.17 -16.56 -18.65
CA ILE A 132 -14.76 -15.24 -18.19
C ILE A 132 -13.25 -15.10 -18.25
N MET A 133 -12.48 -16.12 -17.86
CA MET A 133 -11.01 -16.13 -17.94
C MET A 133 -10.47 -15.95 -19.37
N LYS A 134 -11.27 -16.20 -20.41
CA LYS A 134 -10.89 -15.88 -21.79
C LYS A 134 -10.82 -14.38 -22.07
N PHE A 135 -11.54 -13.58 -21.30
CA PHE A 135 -11.48 -12.10 -21.40
C PHE A 135 -10.31 -11.51 -20.61
N PHE A 136 -9.71 -12.29 -19.70
CA PHE A 136 -8.60 -11.88 -18.85
C PHE A 136 -7.35 -12.76 -19.07
N PRO A 137 -6.83 -12.83 -20.31
CA PRO A 137 -5.65 -13.65 -20.57
C PRO A 137 -4.40 -13.02 -19.95
N PRO A 138 -3.39 -13.82 -19.56
CA PRO A 138 -2.12 -13.34 -18.99
C PRO A 138 -1.39 -12.30 -19.86
N VAL A 139 -1.60 -12.34 -21.18
CA VAL A 139 -1.08 -11.37 -22.14
C VAL A 139 -1.61 -9.95 -21.86
N VAL A 140 -2.77 -9.80 -21.25
CA VAL A 140 -3.36 -8.50 -20.90
C VAL A 140 -2.96 -8.09 -19.48
N THR A 141 -2.94 -9.02 -18.52
CA THR A 141 -2.60 -8.71 -17.13
C THR A 141 -1.15 -8.28 -16.96
N GLY A 142 -0.20 -8.91 -17.66
CA GLY A 142 1.22 -8.56 -17.61
C GLY A 142 1.50 -7.10 -17.98
N PRO A 143 1.10 -6.61 -19.15
CA PRO A 143 1.24 -5.20 -19.54
C PRO A 143 0.57 -4.20 -18.58
N ILE A 144 -0.56 -4.56 -17.97
CA ILE A 144 -1.24 -3.69 -16.99
C ILE A 144 -0.37 -3.52 -15.74
N ILE A 145 0.19 -4.61 -15.20
CA ILE A 145 1.10 -4.55 -14.03
C ILE A 145 2.33 -3.71 -14.36
N VAL A 146 2.91 -3.88 -15.54
CA VAL A 146 4.04 -3.05 -16.02
C VAL A 146 3.64 -1.58 -16.11
N ALA A 147 2.47 -1.27 -16.65
CA ALA A 147 1.97 0.11 -16.76
C ALA A 147 1.76 0.76 -15.39
N ILE A 148 1.23 0.02 -14.40
CA ILE A 148 1.12 0.48 -13.01
C ILE A 148 2.50 0.80 -12.45
N GLY A 149 3.48 -0.11 -12.60
CA GLY A 149 4.85 0.12 -12.14
C GLY A 149 5.51 1.34 -12.79
N LEU A 150 5.34 1.53 -14.10
CA LEU A 150 5.87 2.68 -14.82
C LEU A 150 5.20 3.99 -14.42
N SER A 151 3.91 3.99 -14.12
CA SER A 151 3.20 5.19 -13.64
C SER A 151 3.72 5.68 -12.29
N LEU A 152 4.25 4.77 -11.46
CA LEU A 152 4.82 5.06 -10.15
C LEU A 152 6.31 5.46 -10.22
N ALA A 153 6.99 5.21 -11.35
CA ALA A 153 8.42 5.45 -11.50
C ALA A 153 8.78 6.92 -11.27
N GLY A 154 7.97 7.86 -11.77
CA GLY A 154 8.18 9.30 -11.56
C GLY A 154 8.17 9.68 -10.08
N SER A 155 7.22 9.18 -9.31
CA SER A 155 7.14 9.38 -7.85
C SER A 155 8.33 8.76 -7.12
N ALA A 156 8.75 7.56 -7.52
CA ALA A 156 9.92 6.90 -6.95
C ALA A 156 11.20 7.73 -7.17
N VAL A 157 11.42 8.20 -8.40
CA VAL A 157 12.58 9.05 -8.74
C VAL A 157 12.55 10.36 -7.94
N SER A 158 11.39 11.02 -7.85
CA SER A 158 11.24 12.24 -7.05
C SER A 158 11.59 12.03 -5.58
N ASN A 159 11.13 10.92 -4.98
CA ASN A 159 11.50 10.58 -3.60
C ASN A 159 12.99 10.26 -3.43
N CYS A 160 13.64 9.65 -4.44
CA CYS A 160 15.08 9.38 -4.40
C CYS A 160 15.93 10.66 -4.46
N GLN A 161 15.43 11.74 -5.05
CA GLN A 161 16.16 13.02 -5.16
C GLN A 161 16.54 13.61 -3.80
N THR A 162 15.81 13.28 -2.74
CA THR A 162 16.14 13.70 -1.36
C THR A 162 17.51 13.19 -0.92
N ASN A 163 17.85 11.95 -1.27
CA ASN A 163 19.17 11.35 -1.02
C ASN A 163 19.38 10.07 -1.85
N TRP A 164 20.04 10.21 -2.99
CA TRP A 164 20.32 9.09 -3.88
C TRP A 164 21.17 8.00 -3.25
N VAL A 165 22.08 8.36 -2.36
CA VAL A 165 22.97 7.38 -1.66
C VAL A 165 22.13 6.43 -0.82
N ILE A 166 21.26 6.98 0.04
CA ILE A 166 20.36 6.17 0.87
C ILE A 166 19.38 5.38 0.02
N ALA A 167 18.85 5.98 -1.06
CA ALA A 167 17.93 5.30 -1.97
C ALA A 167 18.57 4.06 -2.63
N LEU A 168 19.82 4.19 -3.12
CA LEU A 168 20.55 3.06 -3.71
C LEU A 168 20.92 1.99 -2.69
N ILE A 169 21.26 2.37 -1.46
CA ILE A 169 21.51 1.43 -0.37
C ILE A 169 20.24 0.67 -0.01
N ALA A 170 19.09 1.36 0.10
CA ALA A 170 17.80 0.73 0.36
C ALA A 170 17.44 -0.27 -0.74
N LEU A 171 17.55 0.13 -2.01
CA LEU A 171 17.30 -0.74 -3.15
C LEU A 171 18.23 -1.95 -3.16
N GLY A 172 19.53 -1.74 -2.96
CA GLY A 172 20.52 -2.82 -2.88
C GLY A 172 20.21 -3.81 -1.76
N ALA A 173 19.84 -3.31 -0.57
CA ALA A 173 19.47 -4.15 0.56
C ALA A 173 18.20 -4.98 0.24
N VAL A 174 17.16 -4.39 -0.36
CA VAL A 174 15.96 -5.12 -0.80
C VAL A 174 16.32 -6.23 -1.78
N ILE A 175 17.16 -5.94 -2.77
CA ILE A 175 17.61 -6.93 -3.77
C ILE A 175 18.38 -8.08 -3.09
N VAL A 176 19.31 -7.76 -2.18
CA VAL A 176 20.09 -8.76 -1.44
C VAL A 176 19.19 -9.66 -0.60
N PHE A 177 18.24 -9.11 0.15
CA PHE A 177 17.32 -9.91 0.94
C PHE A 177 16.37 -10.74 0.08
N ASN A 178 15.95 -10.24 -1.08
CA ASN A 178 15.09 -10.96 -2.00
C ASN A 178 15.80 -12.16 -2.63
N ILE A 179 17.05 -11.99 -3.10
CA ILE A 179 17.78 -13.02 -3.85
C ILE A 179 18.47 -14.01 -2.88
N TRP A 180 19.22 -13.50 -1.91
CA TRP A 180 20.04 -14.32 -1.00
C TRP A 180 19.42 -14.52 0.38
N GLY A 181 18.31 -13.86 0.68
CA GLY A 181 17.60 -14.04 1.95
C GLY A 181 17.15 -15.49 2.16
N ARG A 182 17.19 -15.93 3.41
CA ARG A 182 16.69 -17.26 3.84
C ARG A 182 15.66 -17.10 4.94
N GLY A 183 14.65 -17.98 4.96
CA GLY A 183 13.60 -17.96 5.96
C GLY A 183 12.84 -16.62 5.97
N MET A 184 12.76 -15.97 7.12
CA MET A 184 12.04 -14.71 7.31
C MET A 184 12.61 -13.55 6.48
N ALA A 185 13.92 -13.51 6.24
CA ALA A 185 14.56 -12.42 5.50
C ALA A 185 14.12 -12.40 4.02
N LYS A 186 13.81 -13.55 3.43
CA LYS A 186 13.30 -13.64 2.06
C LYS A 186 11.84 -13.17 1.94
N ILE A 187 11.09 -13.24 3.03
CA ILE A 187 9.66 -12.91 3.05
C ILE A 187 9.43 -11.41 3.32
N LEU A 188 10.37 -10.75 4.01
CA LEU A 188 10.29 -9.35 4.41
C LEU A 188 11.38 -8.47 3.78
N PRO A 189 11.71 -8.59 2.48
CA PRO A 189 12.85 -7.88 1.90
C PRO A 189 12.68 -6.36 1.95
N ILE A 190 11.47 -5.86 1.73
CA ILE A 190 11.17 -4.42 1.73
C ILE A 190 11.36 -3.83 3.14
N LEU A 191 10.78 -4.48 4.17
CA LEU A 191 10.93 -4.02 5.55
C LEU A 191 12.40 -3.99 5.96
N LEU A 192 13.14 -5.07 5.68
CA LEU A 192 14.56 -5.15 6.03
C LEU A 192 15.39 -4.12 5.26
N GLY A 193 15.07 -3.87 3.99
CA GLY A 193 15.71 -2.83 3.20
C GLY A 193 15.50 -1.43 3.79
N VAL A 194 14.28 -1.11 4.21
CA VAL A 194 13.96 0.15 4.90
C VAL A 194 14.71 0.26 6.24
N LEU A 195 14.73 -0.80 7.05
CA LEU A 195 15.43 -0.80 8.33
C LEU A 195 16.95 -0.60 8.15
N VAL A 196 17.56 -1.25 7.15
CA VAL A 196 18.97 -1.05 6.80
C VAL A 196 19.22 0.39 6.35
N ALA A 197 18.37 0.95 5.52
CA ALA A 197 18.49 2.33 5.06
C ALA A 197 18.38 3.33 6.23
N ILE A 198 17.42 3.12 7.14
CA ILE A 198 17.28 3.95 8.36
C ILE A 198 18.52 3.83 9.23
N ALA A 199 19.01 2.62 9.50
CA ALA A 199 20.20 2.41 10.32
C ALA A 199 21.41 3.12 9.73
N ILE A 200 21.63 3.01 8.42
CA ILE A 200 22.74 3.69 7.73
C ILE A 200 22.53 5.21 7.73
N ALA A 201 21.33 5.70 7.51
CA ALA A 201 21.02 7.13 7.57
C ALA A 201 21.32 7.71 8.96
N VAL A 202 20.96 7.00 10.03
CA VAL A 202 21.26 7.40 11.42
C VAL A 202 22.77 7.38 11.68
N ILE A 203 23.49 6.34 11.25
CA ILE A 203 24.95 6.26 11.40
C ILE A 203 25.62 7.45 10.67
N LEU A 204 25.22 7.72 9.44
CA LEU A 204 25.73 8.84 8.66
C LEU A 204 25.37 10.19 9.29
N ALA A 205 24.18 10.32 9.85
CA ALA A 205 23.77 11.53 10.56
C ALA A 205 24.63 11.81 11.79
N ILE A 206 25.02 10.77 12.54
CA ILE A 206 25.90 10.89 13.72
C ILE A 206 27.35 11.18 13.31
N THR A 207 27.82 10.58 12.22
CA THR A 207 29.26 10.66 11.85
C THR A 207 29.59 11.84 10.95
N THR A 208 28.70 12.21 10.04
CA THR A 208 28.94 13.23 8.99
C THR A 208 27.87 14.32 8.96
N GLY A 209 26.83 14.18 9.79
CA GLY A 209 25.65 15.04 9.75
C GLY A 209 25.96 16.46 10.23
N SER A 210 25.42 17.42 9.49
CA SER A 210 25.35 18.83 9.88
C SER A 210 23.92 19.34 9.72
N HIS A 211 23.52 20.25 10.59
CA HIS A 211 22.19 20.85 10.52
C HIS A 211 22.06 21.78 9.32
N VAL A 212 21.02 21.62 8.53
CA VAL A 212 20.69 22.45 7.38
C VAL A 212 19.20 22.81 7.41
N TRP A 213 18.88 23.99 6.88
CA TRP A 213 17.50 24.45 6.74
C TRP A 213 17.09 24.38 5.27
N VAL A 214 15.99 23.68 4.99
CA VAL A 214 15.43 23.55 3.65
C VAL A 214 13.92 23.80 3.74
N ASP A 215 13.42 24.76 2.98
CA ASP A 215 12.01 25.15 2.94
C ASP A 215 11.38 25.40 4.33
N GLY A 216 12.13 26.02 5.24
CA GLY A 216 11.67 26.36 6.59
C GLY A 216 11.70 25.18 7.59
N ASN A 217 12.14 24.00 7.19
CA ASN A 217 12.28 22.83 8.06
C ASN A 217 13.76 22.53 8.35
N GLU A 218 14.05 22.04 9.55
CA GLU A 218 15.37 21.64 9.95
C GLU A 218 15.65 20.18 9.65
N TYR A 219 16.78 19.91 8.98
CA TYR A 219 17.24 18.59 8.63
C TYR A 219 18.68 18.37 9.09
N VAL A 220 19.04 17.10 9.31
CA VAL A 220 20.44 16.66 9.33
C VAL A 220 20.78 16.16 7.95
N ALA A 221 21.81 16.76 7.32
CA ALA A 221 22.27 16.39 6.00
C ALA A 221 23.70 15.89 6.04
N MET A 222 24.06 15.00 5.13
CA MET A 222 25.42 14.48 4.98
C MET A 222 26.36 15.58 4.52
N PHE A 223 27.44 15.83 5.28
CA PHE A 223 28.41 16.91 5.05
C PHE A 223 27.80 18.32 4.90
N GLY A 224 26.61 18.56 5.49
CA GLY A 224 25.92 19.84 5.39
C GLY A 224 25.36 20.16 3.98
N ASN A 225 25.25 19.18 3.09
CA ASN A 225 24.76 19.38 1.75
C ASN A 225 23.23 19.14 1.69
N PRO A 226 22.42 20.14 1.33
CA PRO A 226 20.95 20.03 1.27
C PRO A 226 20.44 19.01 0.25
N ASN A 227 21.28 18.56 -0.70
CA ASN A 227 20.92 17.49 -1.64
C ASN A 227 21.08 16.07 -1.05
N PHE A 228 21.58 15.93 0.18
CA PHE A 228 21.78 14.65 0.85
C PHE A 228 21.19 14.67 2.26
N LEU A 229 19.87 14.88 2.33
CA LEU A 229 19.14 14.89 3.59
C LEU A 229 19.08 13.48 4.20
N LEU A 230 19.31 13.37 5.50
CA LEU A 230 19.33 12.10 6.24
C LEU A 230 18.14 11.99 7.19
N VAL A 231 17.92 13.00 8.03
CA VAL A 231 16.91 12.99 9.08
C VAL A 231 16.22 14.35 9.14
N SER A 232 14.88 14.36 9.19
CA SER A 232 14.09 15.56 9.49
C SER A 232 13.91 15.71 10.99
N ILE A 233 14.40 16.80 11.57
CA ILE A 233 14.27 17.09 12.99
C ILE A 233 12.82 17.35 13.36
N ASP A 234 12.09 18.13 12.54
CA ASP A 234 10.69 18.46 12.79
C ASP A 234 9.80 17.23 12.84
N LYS A 235 10.01 16.27 11.92
CA LYS A 235 9.28 14.99 11.95
C LYS A 235 9.58 14.16 13.20
N TRP A 236 10.82 14.23 13.68
CA TRP A 236 11.21 13.53 14.90
C TRP A 236 10.61 14.17 16.16
N VAL A 237 10.55 15.50 16.20
CA VAL A 237 9.86 16.24 17.28
C VAL A 237 8.35 15.95 17.25
N ASN A 238 7.74 15.95 16.07
CA ASN A 238 6.32 15.62 15.90
C ASN A 238 6.01 14.18 16.33
N PHE A 239 6.90 13.22 16.06
CA PHE A 239 6.77 11.85 16.56
C PHE A 239 6.76 11.77 18.08
N LYS A 240 7.64 12.53 18.76
CA LYS A 240 7.67 12.63 20.23
C LYS A 240 6.39 13.21 20.81
N ASN A 241 5.81 14.20 20.12
CA ASN A 241 4.62 14.93 20.56
C ASN A 241 3.32 14.32 20.04
N ALA A 242 3.39 13.24 19.26
CA ALA A 242 2.22 12.58 18.69
C ALA A 242 1.31 12.01 19.78
N ALA A 243 0.01 12.15 19.59
CA ALA A 243 -0.99 11.47 20.39
C ALA A 243 -0.99 9.97 20.04
N TRP A 244 -0.35 9.15 20.87
CA TRP A 244 -0.22 7.70 20.65
C TRP A 244 -1.53 6.93 20.75
N ILE A 245 -2.53 7.52 21.41
CA ILE A 245 -3.87 6.95 21.57
C ILE A 245 -4.87 8.01 21.17
N GLY A 246 -5.68 7.74 20.16
CA GLY A 246 -6.72 8.63 19.65
C GLY A 246 -7.66 7.89 18.71
N LEU A 247 -8.84 8.44 18.46
CA LEU A 247 -9.71 7.93 17.41
C LEU A 247 -9.17 8.40 16.06
N PRO A 248 -8.78 7.49 15.16
CA PRO A 248 -8.20 7.84 13.88
C PRO A 248 -9.31 8.13 12.84
N ILE A 249 -10.23 9.04 13.16
CA ILE A 249 -11.33 9.43 12.28
C ILE A 249 -11.35 10.95 12.22
N HIS A 250 -11.04 11.49 11.05
CA HIS A 250 -11.05 12.92 10.78
C HIS A 250 -12.22 13.27 9.88
N GLY A 251 -13.10 14.15 10.36
CA GLY A 251 -14.36 14.50 9.68
C GLY A 251 -14.18 15.08 8.27
N ASN A 252 -13.03 15.69 7.99
CA ASN A 252 -12.74 16.35 6.70
C ASN A 252 -12.47 15.35 5.56
N GLU A 253 -12.27 14.05 5.86
CA GLU A 253 -11.97 13.00 4.88
C GLU A 253 -13.16 12.07 4.64
N ILE A 254 -14.23 12.23 5.43
CA ILE A 254 -15.44 11.43 5.28
C ILE A 254 -16.19 11.88 4.03
N VAL A 255 -16.60 10.93 3.18
CA VAL A 255 -17.34 11.19 1.94
C VAL A 255 -18.70 11.87 2.24
N PHE A 256 -19.39 11.42 3.28
CA PHE A 256 -20.69 11.94 3.67
C PHE A 256 -20.56 13.38 4.20
N GLY A 257 -21.23 14.31 3.53
CA GLY A 257 -21.21 15.73 3.87
C GLY A 257 -20.09 16.55 3.22
N ASN A 258 -19.04 15.91 2.67
CA ASN A 258 -17.91 16.60 2.05
C ASN A 258 -17.88 16.51 0.50
N VAL A 259 -18.96 16.04 -0.12
CA VAL A 259 -19.12 15.93 -1.57
C VAL A 259 -20.37 16.69 -2.01
N PRO A 260 -20.40 18.06 -1.89
CA PRO A 260 -21.57 18.85 -2.22
C PRO A 260 -21.80 19.01 -3.73
N ASP A 261 -20.78 18.91 -4.56
CA ASP A 261 -20.86 19.12 -6.01
C ASP A 261 -21.04 17.79 -6.75
N ALA A 262 -22.27 17.53 -7.20
CA ALA A 262 -22.62 16.33 -7.95
C ALA A 262 -21.86 16.20 -9.28
N LYS A 263 -21.51 17.31 -9.94
CA LYS A 263 -20.77 17.30 -11.21
C LYS A 263 -19.34 16.84 -11.00
N LEU A 264 -18.68 17.36 -9.97
CA LEU A 264 -17.34 16.91 -9.58
C LEU A 264 -17.37 15.44 -9.11
N ALA A 265 -18.41 15.03 -8.39
CA ALA A 265 -18.58 13.65 -7.95
C ALA A 265 -18.67 12.67 -9.16
N VAL A 266 -19.48 13.00 -10.16
CA VAL A 266 -19.58 12.19 -11.39
C VAL A 266 -18.25 12.17 -12.14
N SER A 267 -17.56 13.30 -12.25
CA SER A 267 -16.23 13.36 -12.91
C SER A 267 -15.19 12.52 -12.17
N ALA A 268 -15.19 12.53 -10.85
CA ALA A 268 -14.31 11.71 -10.02
C ALA A 268 -14.59 10.20 -10.19
N ILE A 269 -15.88 9.82 -10.23
CA ILE A 269 -16.29 8.43 -10.49
C ILE A 269 -15.80 7.97 -11.87
N ILE A 270 -16.00 8.78 -12.92
CA ILE A 270 -15.54 8.47 -14.27
C ILE A 270 -14.02 8.33 -14.34
N ALA A 271 -13.26 9.13 -13.57
CA ALA A 271 -11.81 9.06 -13.54
C ALA A 271 -11.29 7.80 -12.82
N VAL A 272 -11.97 7.33 -11.77
CA VAL A 272 -11.48 6.26 -10.89
C VAL A 272 -12.01 4.88 -11.29
N VAL A 273 -13.28 4.75 -11.67
CA VAL A 273 -13.93 3.46 -11.95
C VAL A 273 -13.20 2.60 -12.99
N PRO A 274 -12.66 3.13 -14.10
CA PRO A 274 -11.92 2.31 -15.06
C PRO A 274 -10.68 1.63 -14.47
N ILE A 275 -10.08 2.18 -13.42
CA ILE A 275 -8.91 1.62 -12.75
C ILE A 275 -9.26 0.31 -12.03
N ALA A 276 -10.51 0.17 -11.58
CA ALA A 276 -10.98 -1.08 -10.98
C ALA A 276 -10.86 -2.29 -11.92
N ILE A 277 -10.96 -2.09 -13.23
CA ILE A 277 -10.76 -3.15 -14.22
C ILE A 277 -9.31 -3.65 -14.17
N ALA A 278 -8.35 -2.73 -14.04
CA ALA A 278 -6.93 -3.09 -13.92
C ALA A 278 -6.64 -3.87 -12.64
N THR A 279 -7.19 -3.42 -11.50
CA THR A 279 -7.02 -4.14 -10.22
C THR A 279 -7.73 -5.49 -10.20
N MET A 280 -8.88 -5.63 -10.87
CA MET A 280 -9.54 -6.92 -11.05
C MET A 280 -8.67 -7.89 -11.85
N MET A 281 -8.02 -7.40 -12.93
CA MET A 281 -7.11 -8.21 -13.72
C MET A 281 -5.89 -8.65 -12.91
N GLU A 282 -5.34 -7.76 -12.09
CA GLU A 282 -4.25 -8.07 -11.14
C GLU A 282 -4.66 -9.20 -10.19
N HIS A 283 -5.80 -9.06 -9.50
CA HIS A 283 -6.30 -10.07 -8.57
C HIS A 283 -6.58 -11.43 -9.24
N ILE A 284 -7.11 -11.42 -10.47
CA ILE A 284 -7.35 -12.66 -11.23
C ILE A 284 -6.00 -13.30 -11.62
N GLY A 285 -5.00 -12.50 -11.99
CA GLY A 285 -3.66 -12.98 -12.31
C GLY A 285 -2.94 -13.60 -11.13
N ASP A 286 -3.13 -13.04 -9.93
CA ASP A 286 -2.50 -13.53 -8.69
C ASP A 286 -3.10 -14.88 -8.21
N ILE A 287 -4.33 -15.18 -8.60
CA ILE A 287 -5.04 -16.42 -8.18
C ILE A 287 -4.88 -17.54 -9.23
N SER A 288 -4.58 -17.21 -10.47
CA SER A 288 -4.45 -18.18 -11.58
C SER A 288 -3.06 -18.79 -11.65
#